data_f6e525eda106be54e7fb71a6b27777da
#
_entry.id   f6e525eda106be54e7fb71a6b27777da
#
_cell.length_a   1.000
_cell.length_b   1.000
_cell.length_c   1.000
_cell.angle_alpha   90.00
_cell.angle_beta   90.00
_cell.angle_gamma   90.00
#
_symmetry.space_group_name_H-M   'P 1'
#
loop_
_entity.id
_entity.type
_entity.pdbx_description
1 polymer ?
#
loop_
_entity_poly.entity_id
_entity_poly.type
_entity_poly.pdbx_seq_one_letter_code
_entity_poly.pdbx_strand_id
1 'polypeptide(L)' 'MINVTTQDIQFMIEDITSDLTYMLVEQKHYAIEQAVDLIYKSKTYQALSRPETGLYSQSSGYVYEYLMQELDGRQNI' A
#
# COMPACT_ATOMS: atom_id res chain seq x y z
N MET A 1 4.13 0.03 -28.01
CA MET A 1 4.22 0.63 -26.67
C MET A 1 2.90 0.44 -25.94
N ILE A 2 2.97 0.03 -24.71
CA ILE A 2 1.77 -0.20 -23.89
C ILE A 2 1.53 1.03 -23.04
N ASN A 3 0.35 1.61 -23.17
CA ASN A 3 -0.05 2.74 -22.35
C ASN A 3 -0.77 2.22 -21.12
N VAL A 4 -0.34 2.69 -19.95
CA VAL A 4 -0.98 2.35 -18.70
C VAL A 4 -2.27 3.16 -18.59
N THR A 5 -3.40 2.48 -18.47
CA THR A 5 -4.69 3.15 -18.36
C THR A 5 -5.03 3.39 -16.90
N THR A 6 -6.03 4.25 -16.65
CA THR A 6 -6.54 4.47 -15.31
C THR A 6 -7.00 3.16 -14.67
N GLN A 7 -7.62 2.30 -15.46
CA GLN A 7 -8.10 1.01 -14.97
C GLN A 7 -6.93 0.10 -14.58
N ASP A 8 -5.86 0.11 -15.38
CA ASP A 8 -4.65 -0.67 -15.08
C ASP A 8 -4.02 -0.19 -13.77
N ILE A 9 -3.94 1.12 -13.58
CA ILE A 9 -3.40 1.69 -12.34
C ILE A 9 -4.25 1.25 -11.15
N GLN A 10 -5.57 1.27 -11.30
CA GLN A 10 -6.48 0.86 -10.24
C GLN A 10 -6.25 -0.59 -9.85
N PHE A 11 -6.08 -1.48 -10.82
CA PHE A 11 -5.79 -2.89 -10.54
C PHE A 11 -4.47 -3.04 -9.80
N MET A 12 -3.46 -2.27 -10.18
CA MET A 12 -2.15 -2.34 -9.52
C MET A 12 -2.24 -1.87 -8.08
N ILE A 13 -2.99 -0.81 -7.83
CA ILE A 13 -3.22 -0.32 -6.46
C ILE A 13 -3.93 -1.40 -5.63
N GLU A 14 -4.95 -2.03 -6.21
CA GLU A 14 -5.70 -3.07 -5.50
C GLU A 14 -4.84 -4.29 -5.20
N ASP A 15 -3.98 -4.67 -6.15
CA ASP A 15 -3.06 -5.79 -5.93
C ASP A 15 -2.12 -5.50 -4.76
N ILE A 16 -1.52 -4.31 -4.75
CA ILE A 16 -0.63 -3.94 -3.66
C ILE A 16 -1.38 -3.89 -2.35
N THR A 17 -2.58 -3.31 -2.34
CA THR A 17 -3.41 -3.22 -1.14
C THR A 17 -3.70 -4.61 -0.57
N SER A 18 -4.02 -5.56 -1.45
CA SER A 18 -4.27 -6.93 -1.05
C SER A 18 -3.02 -7.56 -0.44
N ASP A 19 -1.86 -7.34 -1.07
CA ASP A 19 -0.59 -7.86 -0.57
C ASP A 19 -0.24 -7.26 0.80
N LEU A 20 -0.47 -5.95 0.97
CA LEU A 20 -0.22 -5.29 2.25
C LEU A 20 -1.10 -5.90 3.35
N THR A 21 -2.37 -6.16 3.03
CA THR A 21 -3.28 -6.79 3.98
C THR A 21 -2.75 -8.14 4.41
N TYR A 22 -2.33 -8.95 3.43
CA TYR A 22 -1.79 -10.28 3.72
C TYR A 22 -0.55 -10.19 4.61
N MET A 23 0.36 -9.27 4.30
CA MET A 23 1.59 -9.11 5.07
C MET A 23 1.30 -8.71 6.51
N LEU A 24 0.34 -7.81 6.72
CA LEU A 24 -0.02 -7.40 8.08
C LEU A 24 -0.61 -8.55 8.88
N VAL A 25 -1.44 -9.35 8.23
CA VAL A 25 -2.04 -10.51 8.90
C VAL A 25 -0.96 -11.53 9.25
N GLU A 26 -0.07 -11.82 8.30
CA GLU A 26 0.96 -12.85 8.47
C GLU A 26 2.07 -12.42 9.42
N GLN A 27 2.54 -11.19 9.29
CA GLN A 27 3.73 -10.74 10.01
C GLN A 27 3.40 -10.04 11.32
N LYS A 28 2.27 -9.35 11.39
CA LYS A 28 1.89 -8.60 12.58
C LYS A 28 0.71 -9.21 13.31
N HIS A 29 0.15 -10.29 12.77
CA HIS A 29 -0.95 -11.03 13.41
C HIS A 29 -2.21 -10.18 13.61
N TYR A 30 -2.42 -9.21 12.73
CA TYR A 30 -3.65 -8.42 12.77
C TYR A 30 -4.81 -9.25 12.24
N ALA A 31 -6.01 -9.00 12.74
CA ALA A 31 -7.21 -9.49 12.08
C ALA A 31 -7.34 -8.79 10.73
N ILE A 32 -7.99 -9.46 9.77
CA ILE A 32 -8.13 -8.91 8.41
C ILE A 32 -8.77 -7.52 8.46
N GLU A 33 -9.84 -7.36 9.26
CA GLU A 33 -10.54 -6.07 9.36
C GLU A 33 -9.64 -4.98 9.90
N GLN A 34 -8.80 -5.32 10.87
CA GLN A 34 -7.83 -4.36 11.43
C GLN A 34 -6.83 -3.95 10.37
N ALA A 35 -6.31 -4.92 9.61
CA ALA A 35 -5.32 -4.65 8.59
C ALA A 35 -5.89 -3.74 7.50
N VAL A 36 -7.07 -4.05 7.03
CA VAL A 36 -7.74 -3.26 5.98
C VAL A 36 -7.99 -1.83 6.48
N ASP A 37 -8.52 -1.68 7.67
CA ASP A 37 -8.82 -0.38 8.26
C ASP A 37 -7.54 0.45 8.40
N LEU A 38 -6.48 -0.16 8.90
CA LEU A 38 -5.20 0.51 9.09
C LEU A 38 -4.64 0.99 7.75
N ILE A 39 -4.67 0.15 6.74
CA ILE A 39 -4.15 0.51 5.42
C ILE A 39 -4.91 1.70 4.86
N TYR A 40 -6.24 1.64 4.85
CA TYR A 40 -7.03 2.70 4.23
C TYR A 40 -6.93 4.03 4.96
N LYS A 41 -6.56 4.02 6.23
CA LYS A 41 -6.36 5.25 7.00
C LYS A 41 -4.94 5.78 6.91
N SER A 42 -4.02 5.02 6.32
CA SER A 42 -2.60 5.37 6.33
C SER A 42 -2.26 6.43 5.30
N LYS A 43 -1.20 7.18 5.59
CA LYS A 43 -0.62 8.11 4.61
C LYS A 43 0.01 7.34 3.46
N THR A 44 0.52 6.15 3.74
CA THR A 44 1.07 5.28 2.71
C THR A 44 0.02 4.96 1.65
N TYR A 45 -1.21 4.64 2.07
CA TYR A 45 -2.29 4.38 1.11
C TYR A 45 -2.67 5.64 0.36
N GLN A 46 -2.68 6.80 1.02
CA GLN A 46 -2.95 8.06 0.34
C GLN A 46 -1.97 8.28 -0.81
N ALA A 47 -0.68 8.02 -0.55
CA ALA A 47 0.34 8.14 -1.58
C ALA A 47 0.16 7.08 -2.66
N LEU A 48 -0.12 5.85 -2.27
CA LEU A 48 -0.32 4.75 -3.21
C LEU A 48 -1.46 5.03 -4.17
N SER A 49 -2.54 5.62 -3.69
CA SER A 49 -3.74 5.88 -4.49
C SER A 49 -3.59 7.09 -5.41
N ARG A 50 -2.48 7.81 -5.32
CA ARG A 50 -2.19 8.96 -6.18
C ARG A 50 -1.20 8.53 -7.25
N PRO A 51 -1.62 8.41 -8.51
CA PRO A 51 -0.74 7.92 -9.58
C PRO A 51 0.55 8.72 -9.73
N GLU A 52 0.53 10.01 -9.43
CA GLU A 52 1.70 10.87 -9.59
C GLU A 52 2.84 10.50 -8.64
N THR A 53 2.57 9.79 -7.54
CA THR A 53 3.64 9.34 -6.65
C THR A 53 4.44 8.18 -7.22
N GLY A 54 3.85 7.43 -8.17
CA GLY A 54 4.49 6.27 -8.75
C GLY A 54 4.54 5.05 -7.84
N LEU A 55 3.98 5.11 -6.64
CA LEU A 55 4.03 3.97 -5.72
C LEU A 55 3.34 2.74 -6.28
N TYR A 56 2.30 2.94 -7.09
CA TYR A 56 1.56 1.81 -7.66
C TYR A 56 2.45 0.94 -8.56
N SER A 57 3.55 1.48 -9.07
CA SER A 57 4.45 0.75 -9.95
C SER A 57 5.60 0.08 -9.20
N GLN A 58 5.66 0.26 -7.88
CA GLN A 58 6.69 -0.37 -7.07
C GLN A 58 6.21 -1.74 -6.59
N SER A 59 7.12 -2.52 -6.02
CA SER A 59 6.74 -3.82 -5.46
C SER A 59 5.93 -3.61 -4.18
N SER A 60 5.12 -4.62 -3.84
CA SER A 60 4.37 -4.59 -2.59
C SER A 60 5.30 -4.51 -1.38
N GLY A 61 6.46 -5.18 -1.46
CA GLY A 61 7.45 -5.11 -0.38
C GLY A 61 7.96 -3.70 -0.16
N TYR A 62 8.19 -2.96 -1.25
CA TYR A 62 8.64 -1.58 -1.17
C TYR A 62 7.59 -0.71 -0.48
N VAL A 63 6.33 -0.86 -0.88
CA VAL A 63 5.23 -0.10 -0.27
C VAL A 63 5.03 -0.51 1.18
N TYR A 64 5.20 -1.80 1.49
CA TYR A 64 5.09 -2.29 2.85
C TYR A 64 6.14 -1.65 3.77
N GLU A 65 7.36 -1.43 3.25
CA GLU A 65 8.40 -0.73 4.02
C GLU A 65 7.95 0.68 4.40
N TYR A 66 7.33 1.39 3.47
CA TYR A 66 6.78 2.71 3.77
C TYR A 66 5.72 2.62 4.87
N LEU A 67 4.84 1.64 4.77
CA LEU A 67 3.80 1.45 5.77
C LEU A 67 4.40 1.16 7.14
N MET A 68 5.42 0.32 7.19
CA MET A 68 6.07 -0.02 8.44
C MET A 68 6.75 1.19 9.06
N GLN A 69 7.40 2.02 8.26
CA GLN A 69 8.01 3.25 8.75
C GLN A 69 6.97 4.19 9.31
N GLU A 70 5.83 4.29 8.66
CA GLU A 70 4.74 5.12 9.14
C GLU A 70 4.21 4.62 10.48
N LEU A 71 3.99 3.31 10.59
CA LEU A 71 3.46 2.71 11.81
C LEU A 71 4.43 2.85 12.98
N ASP A 72 5.73 2.79 12.68
CA ASP A 72 6.77 2.96 13.70
C ASP A 72 6.99 4.43 14.06
N GLY A 73 6.33 5.34 13.36
CA GLY A 73 6.51 6.76 13.62
C GLY A 73 7.84 7.31 13.15
N ARG A 74 8.50 6.62 12.20
CA ARG A 74 9.83 7.04 11.72
C ARG A 74 9.78 7.87 10.45
N GLN A 75 8.63 8.05 9.87
CA GLN A 75 8.50 8.92 8.71
C GLN A 75 8.53 10.37 9.18
N ASN A 76 9.53 11.10 8.73
CA ASN A 76 9.62 12.53 8.98
C ASN A 76 8.97 13.24 7.81
N ILE A 77 8.05 14.05 8.13
CA ILE A 77 7.30 14.79 7.12
C ILE A 77 7.60 16.26 7.27
#